data_9f6ebae4ad3165630dc5f28e3f3fc66b
#
_entry.id   9f6ebae4ad3165630dc5f28e3f3fc66b
#
_cell.length_a   1.000
_cell.length_b   1.000
_cell.length_c   1.000
_cell.angle_alpha   90.00
_cell.angle_beta   90.00
_cell.angle_gamma   90.00
#
_symmetry.space_group_name_H-M   'P 1'
#
loop_
_entity.id
_entity.type
_entity.pdbx_description
1 polymer ?
#
loop_
_entity_poly.entity_id
_entity_poly.type
_entity_poly.pdbx_seq_one_letter_code
_entity_poly.pdbx_strand_id
1 'polypeptide(L)'
;MFLSTSHNKIDLKCRVSIPASFRVNLEKSNETLILFKSLQFKCIEGTTSSRMQAYIDAIDELDALSDDAFLLRMMMADSFEIKFDINGRVVIPDTLMNFAELSDKAVFMGIGESFYIWSPTEYENQYMKSQKILKEKGPPKLILKKN
;
A
#
# COMPACT_ATOMS: atom_id res chain seq x y z
N MET A 1 -6.67 -4.42 -10.54
CA MET A 1 -6.25 -3.10 -10.05
C MET A 1 -6.97 -2.74 -8.75
N PHE A 2 -6.35 -1.90 -7.97
CA PHE A 2 -6.91 -1.43 -6.70
C PHE A 2 -7.35 0.02 -6.87
N LEU A 3 -8.63 0.27 -6.62
CA LEU A 3 -9.23 1.61 -6.71
C LEU A 3 -10.15 1.84 -5.53
N SER A 4 -10.52 3.09 -5.32
CA SER A 4 -11.44 3.52 -4.26
C SER A 4 -10.80 3.60 -2.88
N THR A 5 -11.52 4.26 -2.00
CA THR A 5 -11.12 4.47 -0.60
C THR A 5 -12.17 3.85 0.32
N SER A 6 -11.72 3.15 1.34
CA SER A 6 -12.58 2.48 2.30
C SER A 6 -12.06 2.72 3.72
N HIS A 7 -12.98 3.00 4.65
CA HIS A 7 -12.67 3.23 6.07
C HIS A 7 -13.09 1.99 6.85
N ASN A 8 -12.12 1.29 7.44
CA ASN A 8 -12.36 0.03 8.11
C ASN A 8 -11.86 0.07 9.56
N LYS A 9 -12.53 -0.69 10.44
CA LYS A 9 -12.13 -0.81 11.85
C LYS A 9 -11.04 -1.86 12.00
N ILE A 10 -10.10 -1.59 12.92
CA ILE A 10 -9.07 -2.54 13.34
C ILE A 10 -9.44 -2.99 14.74
N ASP A 11 -9.50 -4.30 14.99
CA ASP A 11 -9.83 -4.83 16.31
C ASP A 11 -8.60 -4.88 17.23
N LEU A 12 -8.81 -5.29 18.49
CA LEU A 12 -7.74 -5.33 19.49
C LEU A 12 -6.62 -6.32 19.18
N LYS A 13 -6.86 -7.24 18.25
CA LYS A 13 -5.86 -8.21 17.77
C LYS A 13 -5.22 -7.80 16.45
N CYS A 14 -5.35 -6.52 16.09
CA CYS A 14 -4.83 -5.96 14.84
C CYS A 14 -5.40 -6.60 13.58
N ARG A 15 -6.62 -7.16 13.66
CA ARG A 15 -7.32 -7.72 12.50
C ARG A 15 -8.16 -6.64 11.84
N VAL A 16 -8.13 -6.62 10.52
CA VAL A 16 -8.90 -5.67 9.72
C VAL A 16 -9.42 -6.39 8.48
N SER A 17 -10.65 -6.07 8.07
CA SER A 17 -11.20 -6.57 6.82
C SER A 17 -10.57 -5.81 5.66
N ILE A 18 -10.07 -6.54 4.68
CA ILE A 18 -9.60 -5.95 3.43
C ILE A 18 -10.84 -5.62 2.58
N PRO A 19 -10.90 -4.45 1.92
CA PRO A 19 -12.04 -4.13 1.05
C PRO A 19 -12.34 -5.27 0.09
N ALA A 20 -13.63 -5.58 -0.09
CA ALA A 20 -14.05 -6.74 -0.90
C ALA A 20 -13.52 -6.69 -2.33
N SER A 21 -13.49 -5.49 -2.95
CA SER A 21 -12.95 -5.33 -4.30
C SER A 21 -11.46 -5.64 -4.38
N PHE A 22 -10.71 -5.35 -3.32
CA PHE A 22 -9.27 -5.66 -3.24
C PHE A 22 -9.06 -7.17 -3.11
N ARG A 23 -9.88 -7.84 -2.27
CA ARG A 23 -9.84 -9.30 -2.12
C ARG A 23 -10.14 -10.01 -3.42
N VAL A 24 -11.18 -9.58 -4.13
CA VAL A 24 -11.56 -10.15 -5.43
C VAL A 24 -10.42 -10.03 -6.43
N ASN A 25 -9.76 -8.88 -6.46
CA ASN A 25 -8.60 -8.66 -7.33
C ASN A 25 -7.48 -9.66 -7.06
N LEU A 26 -7.16 -9.89 -5.79
CA LEU A 26 -6.13 -10.85 -5.38
C LEU A 26 -6.53 -12.29 -5.71
N GLU A 27 -7.77 -12.67 -5.42
CA GLU A 27 -8.29 -14.02 -5.66
C GLU A 27 -8.32 -14.39 -7.15
N LYS A 28 -8.81 -13.47 -7.99
CA LYS A 28 -8.88 -13.69 -9.43
C LYS A 28 -7.54 -13.96 -10.07
N SER A 29 -6.49 -13.31 -9.55
CA SER A 29 -5.15 -13.43 -10.08
C SER A 29 -4.33 -14.50 -9.35
N ASN A 30 -4.92 -15.16 -8.35
CA ASN A 30 -4.23 -16.11 -7.47
C ASN A 30 -2.95 -15.51 -6.88
N GLU A 31 -3.06 -14.26 -6.44
CA GLU A 31 -1.93 -13.48 -5.93
C GLU A 31 -1.88 -13.50 -4.40
N THR A 32 -0.67 -13.51 -3.85
CA THR A 32 -0.43 -13.30 -2.43
C THR A 32 -0.39 -11.80 -2.15
N LEU A 33 -0.99 -11.38 -1.04
CA LEU A 33 -0.91 -10.00 -0.56
C LEU A 33 0.42 -9.77 0.14
N ILE A 34 1.12 -8.71 -0.25
CA ILE A 34 2.36 -8.26 0.40
C ILE A 34 2.11 -6.90 1.03
N LEU A 35 2.45 -6.74 2.30
CA LEU A 35 2.39 -5.44 2.99
C LEU A 35 3.81 -5.00 3.36
N PHE A 36 4.09 -3.73 3.19
CA PHE A 36 5.40 -3.15 3.51
C PHE A 36 5.29 -1.66 3.84
N LYS A 37 6.36 -1.12 4.43
CA LYS A 37 6.42 0.31 4.75
C LYS A 37 6.59 1.12 3.47
N SER A 38 5.76 2.13 3.26
CA SER A 38 5.96 3.05 2.14
C SER A 38 7.31 3.76 2.28
N LEU A 39 8.02 3.93 1.17
CA LEU A 39 9.26 4.72 1.14
C LEU A 39 8.97 6.22 0.99
N GLN A 40 7.73 6.57 0.68
CA GLN A 40 7.35 7.95 0.37
C GLN A 40 6.53 8.59 1.48
N PHE A 41 5.66 7.82 2.12
CA PHE A 41 4.72 8.32 3.11
C PHE A 41 4.74 7.47 4.38
N LYS A 42 4.20 8.02 5.45
CA LYS A 42 4.04 7.32 6.72
C LYS A 42 2.78 6.46 6.69
N CYS A 43 2.80 5.46 5.84
CA CYS A 43 1.70 4.52 5.66
C CYS A 43 2.22 3.15 5.24
N ILE A 44 1.33 2.16 5.27
CA ILE A 44 1.60 0.83 4.76
C ILE A 44 1.23 0.81 3.29
N GLU A 45 2.05 0.17 2.48
CA GLU A 45 1.70 -0.12 1.09
C GLU A 45 1.38 -1.61 0.96
N GLY A 46 0.31 -1.92 0.22
CA GLY A 46 -0.09 -3.28 -0.09
C GLY A 46 -0.04 -3.53 -1.58
N THR A 47 0.48 -4.68 -1.98
CA THR A 47 0.60 -5.02 -3.39
C THR A 47 0.51 -6.54 -3.59
N THR A 48 0.56 -6.97 -4.84
CA THR A 48 0.52 -8.38 -5.22
C THR A 48 1.92 -8.97 -5.26
N SER A 49 1.99 -10.30 -5.16
CA SER A 49 3.26 -11.02 -5.30
C SER A 49 3.91 -10.79 -6.67
N SER A 50 3.12 -10.70 -7.76
CA SER A 50 3.67 -10.38 -9.08
C SER A 50 4.28 -8.99 -9.14
N ARG A 51 3.63 -8.00 -8.53
CA ARG A 51 4.16 -6.63 -8.50
C ARG A 51 5.44 -6.56 -7.68
N MET A 52 5.47 -7.27 -6.54
CA MET A 52 6.69 -7.37 -5.73
C MET A 52 7.82 -8.02 -6.53
N GLN A 53 7.54 -9.05 -7.33
CA GLN A 53 8.55 -9.66 -8.18
C GLN A 53 9.09 -8.65 -9.21
N ALA A 54 8.23 -7.80 -9.76
CA ALA A 54 8.66 -6.74 -10.68
C ALA A 54 9.61 -5.75 -10.00
N TYR A 55 9.37 -5.41 -8.73
CA TYR A 55 10.29 -4.58 -7.94
C TYR A 55 11.63 -5.29 -7.73
N ILE A 56 11.61 -6.58 -7.38
CA ILE A 56 12.82 -7.37 -7.19
C ILE A 56 13.68 -7.35 -8.47
N ASP A 57 13.06 -7.60 -9.61
CA ASP A 57 13.74 -7.61 -10.90
C ASP A 57 14.34 -6.23 -11.23
N ALA A 58 13.59 -5.16 -10.96
CA ALA A 58 14.07 -3.79 -11.19
C ALA A 58 15.24 -3.42 -10.27
N ILE A 59 15.20 -3.86 -9.01
CA ILE A 59 16.26 -3.61 -8.04
C ILE A 59 17.56 -4.31 -8.48
N ASP A 60 17.45 -5.51 -9.04
CA ASP A 60 18.61 -6.28 -9.52
C ASP A 60 19.32 -5.60 -10.69
N GLU A 61 18.63 -4.70 -11.42
CA GLU A 61 19.24 -3.91 -12.50
C GLU A 61 20.01 -2.69 -11.98
N LEU A 62 19.86 -2.33 -10.71
CA LEU A 62 20.58 -1.21 -10.11
C LEU A 62 22.02 -1.61 -9.77
N ASP A 63 22.89 -0.59 -9.67
CA ASP A 63 24.22 -0.79 -9.10
C ASP A 63 24.07 -1.34 -7.67
N ALA A 64 24.59 -2.53 -7.42
CA ALA A 64 24.48 -3.23 -6.14
C ALA A 64 25.04 -2.43 -4.96
N LEU A 65 25.95 -1.51 -5.22
CA LEU A 65 26.60 -0.68 -4.19
C LEU A 65 25.92 0.68 -4.03
N SER A 66 24.85 0.96 -4.78
CA SER A 66 24.15 2.25 -4.68
C SER A 66 23.29 2.32 -3.42
N ASP A 67 23.05 3.55 -2.94
CA ASP A 67 22.15 3.81 -1.83
C ASP A 67 20.71 3.38 -2.18
N ASP A 68 20.29 3.60 -3.42
CA ASP A 68 18.96 3.19 -3.88
C ASP A 68 18.76 1.68 -3.76
N ALA A 69 19.72 0.89 -4.20
CA ALA A 69 19.65 -0.57 -4.08
C ALA A 69 19.60 -1.00 -2.61
N PHE A 70 20.39 -0.36 -1.75
CA PHE A 70 20.42 -0.65 -0.32
C PHE A 70 19.06 -0.36 0.34
N LEU A 71 18.51 0.84 0.10
CA LEU A 71 17.20 1.23 0.65
C LEU A 71 16.08 0.29 0.20
N LEU A 72 16.06 -0.07 -1.07
CA LEU A 72 15.02 -0.95 -1.63
C LEU A 72 15.14 -2.38 -1.11
N ARG A 73 16.35 -2.88 -0.90
CA ARG A 73 16.57 -4.20 -0.27
C ARG A 73 16.12 -4.21 1.19
N MET A 74 16.36 -3.11 1.93
CA MET A 74 15.85 -2.99 3.30
C MET A 74 14.32 -2.99 3.31
N MET A 75 13.68 -2.33 2.36
CA MET A 75 12.22 -2.34 2.22
C MET A 75 11.72 -3.77 1.97
N MET A 76 12.36 -4.53 1.09
CA MET A 76 11.99 -5.93 0.85
C MET A 76 12.16 -6.80 2.09
N ALA A 77 13.24 -6.58 2.85
CA ALA A 77 13.49 -7.33 4.08
C ALA A 77 12.42 -7.07 5.16
N ASP A 78 11.83 -5.88 5.15
CA ASP A 78 10.75 -5.48 6.06
C ASP A 78 9.35 -5.76 5.51
N SER A 79 9.23 -6.48 4.41
CA SER A 79 7.94 -6.83 3.80
C SER A 79 7.37 -8.11 4.40
N PHE A 80 6.05 -8.23 4.39
CA PHE A 80 5.33 -9.37 4.95
C PHE A 80 4.38 -9.96 3.93
N GLU A 81 4.44 -11.27 3.77
CA GLU A 81 3.40 -12.02 3.09
C GLU A 81 2.22 -12.17 4.05
N ILE A 82 1.04 -11.80 3.61
CA ILE A 82 -0.15 -11.73 4.46
C ILE A 82 -1.17 -12.78 4.01
N LYS A 83 -1.70 -13.53 4.97
CA LYS A 83 -2.74 -14.52 4.71
C LYS A 83 -4.09 -14.00 5.23
N PHE A 84 -5.14 -14.28 4.46
CA PHE A 84 -6.51 -14.00 4.86
C PHE A 84 -7.02 -15.08 5.80
N ASP A 85 -7.83 -14.68 6.79
CA ASP A 85 -8.66 -15.65 7.52
C ASP A 85 -9.93 -15.96 6.70
N ILE A 86 -10.78 -16.85 7.20
CA ILE A 86 -11.99 -17.27 6.50
C ILE A 86 -13.00 -16.15 6.32
N ASN A 87 -12.88 -15.08 7.09
CA ASN A 87 -13.77 -13.91 7.04
C ASN A 87 -13.22 -12.76 6.19
N GLY A 88 -12.12 -12.98 5.47
CA GLY A 88 -11.51 -11.97 4.63
C GLY A 88 -10.76 -10.89 5.40
N ARG A 89 -10.39 -11.18 6.66
CA ARG A 89 -9.59 -10.28 7.48
C ARG A 89 -8.13 -10.71 7.45
N VAL A 90 -7.27 -9.74 7.73
CA VAL A 90 -5.83 -9.97 7.88
C VAL A 90 -5.38 -9.42 9.23
N VAL A 91 -4.28 -9.95 9.75
CA VAL A 91 -3.60 -9.36 10.91
C VAL A 91 -2.50 -8.46 10.39
N ILE A 92 -2.55 -7.19 10.76
CA ILE A 92 -1.47 -6.25 10.41
C ILE A 92 -0.32 -6.46 11.39
N PRO A 93 0.90 -6.75 10.92
CA PRO A 93 2.07 -6.88 11.78
C PRO A 93 2.32 -5.63 12.63
N ASP A 94 2.75 -5.83 13.88
CA ASP A 94 2.97 -4.75 14.84
C ASP A 94 3.93 -3.68 14.32
N THR A 95 5.00 -4.07 13.63
CA THR A 95 5.96 -3.13 13.08
C THR A 95 5.31 -2.18 12.07
N LEU A 96 4.36 -2.69 11.28
CA LEU A 96 3.61 -1.88 10.32
C LEU A 96 2.56 -1.01 11.02
N MET A 97 1.87 -1.56 12.03
CA MET A 97 0.94 -0.78 12.86
C MET A 97 1.63 0.43 13.46
N ASN A 98 2.80 0.21 14.05
CA ASN A 98 3.59 1.27 14.69
C ASN A 98 4.10 2.28 13.67
N PHE A 99 4.63 1.82 12.54
CA PHE A 99 5.15 2.70 11.50
C PHE A 99 4.07 3.66 10.97
N ALA A 100 2.89 3.13 10.69
CA ALA A 100 1.77 3.93 10.15
C ALA A 100 0.93 4.60 11.24
N GLU A 101 1.29 4.43 12.51
CA GLU A 101 0.56 4.98 13.66
C GLU A 101 -0.91 4.59 13.65
N LEU A 102 -1.19 3.33 13.29
CA LEU A 102 -2.54 2.78 13.30
C LEU A 102 -2.96 2.37 14.71
N SER A 103 -4.22 2.54 15.03
CA SER A 103 -4.81 2.04 16.28
C SER A 103 -6.10 1.25 16.01
N ASP A 104 -7.25 1.90 15.96
CA ASP A 104 -8.56 1.23 15.83
C ASP A 104 -9.24 1.45 14.48
N LYS A 105 -8.64 2.23 13.59
CA LYS A 105 -9.21 2.54 12.27
C LYS A 105 -8.10 2.61 11.23
N ALA A 106 -8.45 2.20 10.01
CA ALA A 106 -7.56 2.26 8.86
C ALA A 106 -8.31 2.82 7.66
N VAL A 107 -7.61 3.56 6.82
CA VAL A 107 -8.12 4.04 5.54
C VAL A 107 -7.36 3.31 4.43
N PHE A 108 -8.08 2.52 3.65
CA PHE A 108 -7.53 1.82 2.48
C PHE A 108 -7.72 2.71 1.26
N MET A 109 -6.66 2.96 0.53
CA MET A 109 -6.71 3.83 -0.65
C MET A 109 -6.04 3.12 -1.83
N GLY A 110 -6.85 2.70 -2.81
CA GLY A 110 -6.35 2.04 -4.02
C GLY A 110 -5.70 3.04 -4.97
N ILE A 111 -4.55 2.67 -5.51
CA ILE A 111 -3.76 3.54 -6.42
C ILE A 111 -3.35 2.82 -7.71
N GLY A 112 -4.09 1.78 -8.12
CA GLY A 112 -3.83 1.04 -9.34
C GLY A 112 -3.18 -0.31 -9.08
N GLU A 113 -1.87 -0.40 -9.19
CA GLU A 113 -1.14 -1.66 -8.98
C GLU A 113 -0.93 -1.99 -7.49
N SER A 114 -1.19 -1.05 -6.61
CA SER A 114 -1.06 -1.20 -5.17
C SER A 114 -2.11 -0.37 -4.44
N PHE A 115 -2.06 -0.40 -3.11
CA PHE A 115 -2.92 0.42 -2.27
C PHE A 115 -2.15 0.87 -1.03
N TYR A 116 -2.65 1.93 -0.41
CA TYR A 116 -2.11 2.41 0.86
C TYR A 116 -3.07 2.10 1.99
N ILE A 117 -2.51 1.86 3.18
CA ILE A 117 -3.27 1.78 4.44
C ILE A 117 -2.76 2.90 5.33
N TRP A 118 -3.64 3.87 5.61
CA TRP A 118 -3.31 5.07 6.36
C TRP A 118 -4.00 5.09 7.71
N SER A 119 -3.39 5.77 8.69
CA SER A 119 -4.19 6.26 9.81
C SER A 119 -5.17 7.31 9.28
N PRO A 120 -6.36 7.46 9.89
CA PRO A 120 -7.30 8.50 9.45
C PRO A 120 -6.71 9.90 9.46
N THR A 121 -5.89 10.23 10.45
CA THR A 121 -5.24 11.54 10.57
C THR A 121 -4.27 11.79 9.41
N GLU A 122 -3.40 10.82 9.12
CA GLU A 122 -2.42 10.98 8.04
C GLU A 122 -3.09 11.00 6.67
N TYR A 123 -4.13 10.18 6.47
CA TYR A 123 -4.92 10.21 5.24
C TYR A 123 -5.51 11.61 5.01
N GLU A 124 -6.14 12.19 6.05
CA GLU A 124 -6.74 13.51 5.95
C GLU A 124 -5.71 14.58 5.63
N ASN A 125 -4.54 14.52 6.27
CA ASN A 125 -3.45 15.45 6.00
C ASN A 125 -3.00 15.39 4.54
N GLN A 126 -2.84 14.19 4.00
CA GLN A 126 -2.43 14.00 2.60
C GLN A 126 -3.53 14.40 1.62
N TYR A 127 -4.79 14.10 1.95
CA TYR A 127 -5.93 14.52 1.15
C TYR A 127 -6.00 16.03 1.04
N MET A 128 -5.91 16.75 2.16
CA MET A 128 -5.92 18.22 2.19
C MET A 128 -4.75 18.80 1.41
N LYS A 129 -3.57 18.18 1.52
CA LYS A 129 -2.38 18.59 0.76
C LYS A 129 -2.63 18.45 -0.75
N SER A 130 -3.27 17.36 -1.19
CA SER A 130 -3.58 17.14 -2.60
C SER A 130 -4.56 18.20 -3.12
N GLN A 131 -5.57 18.55 -2.32
CA GLN A 131 -6.55 19.59 -2.68
C GLN A 131 -5.90 20.96 -2.80
N LYS A 132 -4.96 21.27 -1.92
CA LYS A 132 -4.19 22.53 -1.98
C LYS A 132 -3.35 22.60 -3.26
N ILE A 133 -2.68 21.52 -3.61
CA ILE A 133 -1.88 21.45 -4.85
C ILE A 133 -2.78 21.68 -6.06
N LEU A 134 -3.94 21.01 -6.10
CA LEU A 134 -4.90 21.18 -7.20
C LEU A 134 -5.36 22.63 -7.34
N LYS A 135 -5.66 23.28 -6.21
CA LYS A 135 -6.10 24.66 -6.19
C LYS A 135 -5.01 25.64 -6.69
N GLU A 136 -3.77 25.41 -6.30
CA GLU A 136 -2.63 26.28 -6.64
C GLU A 136 -2.11 26.07 -8.05
N LYS A 137 -2.05 24.82 -8.52
CA LYS A 137 -1.43 24.45 -9.80
C LYS A 137 -2.43 24.08 -10.89
N GLY A 138 -3.70 23.89 -10.52
CA GLY A 138 -4.71 23.37 -11.44
C GLY A 138 -4.51 21.89 -11.77
N PRO A 139 -5.39 21.31 -12.61
CA PRO A 139 -5.33 19.89 -12.93
C PRO A 139 -4.05 19.51 -13.68
N PRO A 140 -3.47 18.35 -13.38
CA PRO A 140 -2.29 17.89 -14.11
C PRO A 140 -2.63 17.55 -15.56
N LYS A 141 -1.63 17.66 -16.43
CA LYS A 141 -1.76 17.23 -17.83
C LYS A 141 -1.30 15.79 -17.94
N LEU A 142 -2.10 14.99 -18.63
CA LEU A 142 -1.81 13.56 -18.81
C LEU A 142 -2.04 13.18 -20.27
N ILE A 143 -1.06 12.51 -20.85
CA ILE A 143 -1.17 11.97 -22.21
C ILE A 143 -1.38 10.47 -22.11
N LEU A 144 -2.55 10.01 -22.56
CA LEU A 144 -2.86 8.60 -22.53
C LEU A 144 -2.20 7.90 -23.73
N LYS A 145 -1.57 6.75 -23.46
CA LYS A 145 -1.03 5.91 -24.53
C LYS A 145 -2.19 5.27 -25.30
N LYS A 146 -2.11 5.29 -26.64
CA LYS A 146 -3.05 4.55 -27.48
C LYS A 146 -2.62 3.10 -27.53
N ASN A 147 -3.59 2.21 -27.40
CA ASN A 147 -3.39 0.77 -27.55
C ASN A 147 -3.50 0.38 -29.01
#